data_40b1583292a03bcfe8d0fb8e356ed799
#
_entry.id   40b1583292a03bcfe8d0fb8e356ed799
#
_cell.length_a   1.000
_cell.length_b   1.000
_cell.length_c   1.000
_cell.angle_alpha   90.00
_cell.angle_beta   90.00
_cell.angle_gamma   90.00
#
_symmetry.space_group_name_H-M   'P 1'
#
loop_
_entity.id
_entity.type
_entity.pdbx_description
1 polymer ?
#
loop_
_entity_poly.entity_id
_entity_poly.type
_entity_poly.pdbx_seq_one_letter_code
_entity_poly.pdbx_strand_id
1 'polypeptide(L)'
;MPFNQIAFAASQAPEAQAALDLLRGRFGDVSLGEADVIVALGGDGFMLSTLHSCQPLGLPVYGMNRGTVGFLMNGYDPEKLLDRLARAEEAVIHPLRMEATTADGAVETALAINEVALLRQGPQAAKLRISVDGRERMAELVCDGALVCTPAGSTAYNYSAHGPILPIGADILALFPLHHVELHHRLLGQQRAPPAPRAEGGDRGQREDVRADRQDR
;
A
#
# COMPACT_ATOMS: atom_id res chain seq x y z
N MET A 1 1.94 -25.35 8.17
CA MET A 1 1.85 -26.55 7.29
C MET A 1 2.80 -26.35 6.15
N PRO A 2 3.49 -27.38 5.63
CA PRO A 2 4.31 -27.19 4.44
C PRO A 2 3.38 -26.89 3.25
N PHE A 3 3.68 -25.83 2.54
CA PHE A 3 2.99 -25.50 1.30
C PHE A 3 3.39 -26.49 0.21
N ASN A 4 2.43 -27.11 -0.47
CA ASN A 4 2.66 -28.14 -1.49
C ASN A 4 2.44 -27.62 -2.91
N GLN A 5 1.61 -26.61 -3.08
CA GLN A 5 1.21 -26.03 -4.37
C GLN A 5 1.63 -24.57 -4.42
N ILE A 6 2.65 -24.27 -5.20
CA ILE A 6 3.24 -22.94 -5.28
C ILE A 6 2.86 -22.31 -6.61
N ALA A 7 2.25 -21.12 -6.57
CA ALA A 7 2.12 -20.25 -7.73
C ALA A 7 3.25 -19.21 -7.71
N PHE A 8 3.86 -18.95 -8.86
CA PHE A 8 4.92 -17.96 -8.99
C PHE A 8 4.43 -16.74 -9.76
N ALA A 9 4.72 -15.55 -9.23
CA ALA A 9 4.50 -14.27 -9.87
C ALA A 9 5.80 -13.47 -9.90
N ALA A 10 6.06 -12.74 -11.00
CA ALA A 10 7.27 -11.93 -11.14
C ALA A 10 6.98 -10.57 -11.74
N SER A 11 7.72 -9.55 -11.31
CA SER A 11 7.73 -8.25 -11.96
C SER A 11 8.35 -8.35 -13.36
N GLN A 12 8.20 -7.30 -14.17
CA GLN A 12 8.76 -7.26 -15.53
C GLN A 12 10.28 -7.05 -15.56
N ALA A 13 10.94 -6.92 -14.41
CA ALA A 13 12.39 -6.78 -14.36
C ALA A 13 13.10 -8.05 -14.86
N PRO A 14 14.15 -7.93 -15.68
CA PRO A 14 14.85 -9.11 -16.24
C PRO A 14 15.32 -10.12 -15.18
N GLU A 15 15.80 -9.65 -14.04
CA GLU A 15 16.26 -10.48 -12.94
C GLU A 15 15.12 -11.25 -12.26
N ALA A 16 13.92 -10.65 -12.22
CA ALA A 16 12.73 -11.30 -11.67
C ALA A 16 12.20 -12.36 -12.63
N GLN A 17 12.22 -12.08 -13.93
CA GLN A 17 11.81 -13.04 -14.96
C GLN A 17 12.75 -14.24 -15.05
N ALA A 18 14.08 -14.01 -15.01
CA ALA A 18 15.06 -15.10 -14.96
C ALA A 18 14.88 -15.98 -13.70
N ALA A 19 14.57 -15.36 -12.56
CA ALA A 19 14.28 -16.10 -11.33
C ALA A 19 12.97 -16.90 -11.44
N LEU A 20 11.96 -16.37 -12.12
CA LEU A 20 10.70 -17.07 -12.39
C LEU A 20 10.92 -18.33 -13.20
N ASP A 21 11.66 -18.25 -14.31
CA ASP A 21 11.95 -19.39 -15.16
C ASP A 21 12.73 -20.49 -14.41
N LEU A 22 13.72 -20.10 -13.61
CA LEU A 22 14.48 -21.01 -12.77
C LEU A 22 13.60 -21.73 -11.75
N LEU A 23 12.75 -20.98 -11.01
CA LEU A 23 11.93 -21.55 -9.95
C LEU A 23 10.81 -22.43 -10.50
N ARG A 24 10.19 -22.04 -11.62
CA ARG A 24 9.20 -22.86 -12.33
C ARG A 24 9.81 -24.16 -12.83
N GLY A 25 11.00 -24.12 -13.39
CA GLY A 25 11.71 -25.30 -13.85
C GLY A 25 12.06 -26.27 -12.71
N ARG A 26 12.26 -25.76 -11.51
CA ARG A 26 12.67 -26.56 -10.34
C ARG A 26 11.51 -27.10 -9.51
N PHE A 27 10.48 -26.29 -9.30
CA PHE A 27 9.40 -26.59 -8.36
C PHE A 27 8.04 -26.81 -9.04
N GLY A 28 7.96 -26.60 -10.35
CA GLY A 28 6.70 -26.49 -11.05
C GLY A 28 6.04 -25.13 -10.82
N ASP A 29 4.83 -24.97 -11.33
CA ASP A 29 3.98 -23.79 -11.15
C ASP A 29 2.53 -24.23 -11.28
N VAL A 30 1.69 -23.82 -10.37
CA VAL A 30 0.26 -24.11 -10.42
C VAL A 30 -0.54 -22.84 -10.68
N SER A 31 -1.79 -23.01 -11.08
CA SER A 31 -2.70 -21.86 -11.19
C SER A 31 -2.99 -21.25 -9.82
N LEU A 32 -3.34 -19.97 -9.76
CA LEU A 32 -3.68 -19.28 -8.51
C LEU A 32 -4.84 -19.96 -7.76
N GLY A 33 -5.76 -20.63 -8.48
CA GLY A 33 -6.89 -21.34 -7.88
C GLY A 33 -6.51 -22.67 -7.22
N GLU A 34 -5.32 -23.21 -7.50
CA GLU A 34 -4.81 -24.48 -6.97
C GLU A 34 -3.68 -24.24 -5.94
N ALA A 35 -3.22 -22.99 -5.81
CA ALA A 35 -2.07 -22.67 -4.98
C ALA A 35 -2.40 -22.63 -3.50
N ASP A 36 -1.44 -23.04 -2.67
CA ASP A 36 -1.44 -22.85 -1.22
C ASP A 36 -0.71 -21.56 -0.83
N VAL A 37 0.22 -21.10 -1.69
CA VAL A 37 1.04 -19.92 -1.47
C VAL A 37 1.44 -19.31 -2.81
N ILE A 38 1.57 -17.99 -2.82
CA ILE A 38 2.11 -17.24 -3.97
C ILE A 38 3.54 -16.81 -3.63
N VAL A 39 4.51 -17.16 -4.47
CA VAL A 39 5.88 -16.65 -4.37
C VAL A 39 6.02 -15.47 -5.33
N ALA A 40 6.16 -14.26 -4.79
CA ALA A 40 6.28 -13.01 -5.54
C ALA A 40 7.76 -12.63 -5.71
N LEU A 41 8.21 -12.47 -6.96
CA LEU A 41 9.58 -12.13 -7.34
C LEU A 41 9.65 -10.69 -7.81
N GLY A 42 10.26 -9.79 -7.03
CA GLY A 42 10.31 -8.37 -7.37
C GLY A 42 10.82 -7.51 -6.23
N GLY A 43 10.36 -6.27 -6.14
CA GLY A 43 10.54 -5.37 -5.00
C GLY A 43 9.22 -5.14 -4.26
N ASP A 44 9.23 -4.25 -3.25
CA ASP A 44 8.06 -3.95 -2.41
C ASP A 44 6.84 -3.51 -3.23
N GLY A 45 7.03 -2.69 -4.26
CA GLY A 45 5.91 -2.28 -5.13
C GLY A 45 5.22 -3.44 -5.84
N PHE A 46 5.99 -4.47 -6.26
CA PHE A 46 5.43 -5.67 -6.86
C PHE A 46 4.72 -6.54 -5.80
N MET A 47 5.29 -6.62 -4.59
CA MET A 47 4.64 -7.30 -3.44
C MET A 47 3.27 -6.69 -3.15
N LEU A 48 3.18 -5.36 -3.04
CA LEU A 48 1.91 -4.65 -2.81
C LEU A 48 0.90 -4.89 -3.92
N SER A 49 1.35 -4.84 -5.18
CA SER A 49 0.49 -5.14 -6.34
C SER A 49 -0.02 -6.59 -6.30
N THR A 50 0.83 -7.54 -5.92
CA THR A 50 0.45 -8.96 -5.77
C THR A 50 -0.55 -9.14 -4.65
N LEU A 51 -0.30 -8.58 -3.46
CA LEU A 51 -1.21 -8.61 -2.32
C LEU A 51 -2.59 -8.05 -2.69
N HIS A 52 -2.61 -6.90 -3.38
CA HIS A 52 -3.86 -6.26 -3.80
C HIS A 52 -4.65 -7.14 -4.80
N SER A 53 -3.97 -7.69 -5.80
CA SER A 53 -4.59 -8.53 -6.84
C SER A 53 -5.07 -9.86 -6.30
N CYS A 54 -4.40 -10.42 -5.29
CA CYS A 54 -4.70 -11.74 -4.73
C CYS A 54 -5.54 -11.69 -3.44
N GLN A 55 -5.88 -10.49 -2.96
CA GLN A 55 -6.72 -10.28 -1.78
C GLN A 55 -8.01 -11.13 -1.79
N PRO A 56 -8.77 -11.23 -2.92
CA PRO A 56 -9.98 -12.05 -2.95
C PRO A 56 -9.74 -13.55 -2.74
N LEU A 57 -8.52 -14.02 -2.97
CA LEU A 57 -8.16 -15.44 -2.84
C LEU A 57 -7.79 -15.81 -1.39
N GLY A 58 -7.41 -14.83 -0.56
CA GLY A 58 -6.97 -15.06 0.81
C GLY A 58 -5.70 -15.91 0.92
N LEU A 59 -4.89 -15.99 -0.16
CA LEU A 59 -3.66 -16.77 -0.19
C LEU A 59 -2.50 -15.99 0.46
N PRO A 60 -1.64 -16.66 1.23
CA PRO A 60 -0.40 -16.05 1.71
C PRO A 60 0.54 -15.75 0.54
N VAL A 61 1.25 -14.63 0.63
CA VAL A 61 2.22 -14.20 -0.36
C VAL A 61 3.62 -14.17 0.27
N TYR A 62 4.56 -14.92 -0.28
CA TYR A 62 5.95 -14.94 0.12
C TYR A 62 6.80 -14.14 -0.88
N GLY A 63 7.30 -12.97 -0.46
CA GLY A 63 8.12 -12.13 -1.32
C GLY A 63 9.59 -12.55 -1.32
N MET A 64 10.20 -12.65 -2.51
CA MET A 64 11.65 -12.81 -2.70
C MET A 64 12.19 -11.62 -3.50
N ASN A 65 13.15 -10.90 -2.95
CA ASN A 65 13.66 -9.67 -3.54
C ASN A 65 14.45 -9.93 -4.82
N ARG A 66 13.96 -9.38 -5.93
CA ARG A 66 14.63 -9.31 -7.24
C ARG A 66 14.64 -7.88 -7.78
N GLY A 67 14.80 -6.91 -6.88
CA GLY A 67 14.87 -5.48 -7.16
C GLY A 67 15.79 -4.78 -6.16
N THR A 68 15.51 -3.51 -5.88
CA THR A 68 16.17 -2.77 -4.80
C THR A 68 15.77 -3.30 -3.43
N VAL A 69 16.60 -3.02 -2.42
CA VAL A 69 16.30 -3.41 -1.03
C VAL A 69 14.95 -2.80 -0.60
N GLY A 70 14.10 -3.62 0.01
CA GLY A 70 12.78 -3.27 0.50
C GLY A 70 12.52 -3.85 1.89
N PHE A 71 11.37 -3.52 2.46
CA PHE A 71 10.96 -3.92 3.81
C PHE A 71 10.02 -5.12 3.83
N LEU A 72 9.34 -5.39 2.70
CA LEU A 72 8.33 -6.45 2.60
C LEU A 72 8.87 -7.75 1.97
N MET A 73 10.09 -7.70 1.45
CA MET A 73 10.67 -8.80 0.68
C MET A 73 11.76 -9.53 1.45
N ASN A 74 11.75 -10.86 1.35
CA ASN A 74 12.86 -11.69 1.84
C ASN A 74 14.02 -11.68 0.84
N GLY A 75 15.24 -11.94 1.32
CA GLY A 75 16.40 -12.13 0.45
C GLY A 75 16.19 -13.31 -0.51
N TYR A 76 16.67 -13.17 -1.74
CA TYR A 76 16.58 -14.21 -2.76
C TYR A 76 17.53 -15.38 -2.44
N ASP A 77 16.97 -16.56 -2.25
CA ASP A 77 17.69 -17.81 -2.07
C ASP A 77 16.84 -18.96 -2.64
N PRO A 78 17.02 -19.29 -3.93
CA PRO A 78 16.21 -20.31 -4.60
C PRO A 78 16.46 -21.71 -4.07
N GLU A 79 17.67 -21.98 -3.51
CA GLU A 79 18.04 -23.30 -3.01
C GLU A 79 17.26 -23.65 -1.73
N LYS A 80 16.99 -22.64 -0.91
CA LYS A 80 16.33 -22.82 0.39
C LYS A 80 14.86 -22.44 0.39
N LEU A 81 14.22 -22.26 -0.77
CA LEU A 81 12.85 -21.78 -0.84
C LEU A 81 11.88 -22.61 0.01
N LEU A 82 11.87 -23.93 -0.16
CA LEU A 82 10.94 -24.81 0.58
C LEU A 82 11.19 -24.79 2.08
N ASP A 83 12.45 -24.81 2.50
CA ASP A 83 12.83 -24.75 3.91
C ASP A 83 12.39 -23.41 4.54
N ARG A 84 12.50 -22.32 3.77
CA ARG A 84 12.12 -20.98 4.22
C ARG A 84 10.61 -20.85 4.28
N LEU A 85 9.88 -21.35 3.30
CA LEU A 85 8.42 -21.39 3.33
C LEU A 85 7.91 -22.21 4.54
N ALA A 86 8.53 -23.35 4.83
CA ALA A 86 8.16 -24.20 5.97
C ALA A 86 8.38 -23.51 7.34
N ARG A 87 9.29 -22.54 7.41
CA ARG A 87 9.63 -21.79 8.63
C ARG A 87 9.10 -20.36 8.63
N ALA A 88 8.40 -19.95 7.57
CA ALA A 88 7.87 -18.59 7.47
C ALA A 88 6.80 -18.35 8.54
N GLU A 89 6.88 -17.19 9.17
CA GLU A 89 5.84 -16.70 10.05
C GLU A 89 4.85 -15.85 9.21
N GLU A 90 3.58 -16.13 9.36
CA GLU A 90 2.54 -15.39 8.65
C GLU A 90 2.25 -14.08 9.38
N ALA A 91 2.38 -12.98 8.64
CA ALA A 91 1.95 -11.66 9.11
C ALA A 91 0.65 -11.27 8.40
N VAL A 92 -0.40 -11.05 9.16
CA VAL A 92 -1.68 -10.59 8.61
C VAL A 92 -1.63 -9.08 8.41
N ILE A 93 -1.91 -8.64 7.19
CA ILE A 93 -1.97 -7.22 6.83
C ILE A 93 -3.44 -6.83 6.64
N HIS A 94 -3.86 -5.79 7.37
CA HIS A 94 -5.20 -5.23 7.27
C HIS A 94 -5.15 -3.94 6.45
N PRO A 95 -5.78 -3.89 5.26
CA PRO A 95 -5.83 -2.66 4.48
C PRO A 95 -6.74 -1.62 5.12
N LEU A 96 -6.45 -0.34 4.87
CA LEU A 96 -7.37 0.76 5.14
C LEU A 96 -8.49 0.76 4.10
N ARG A 97 -9.73 0.93 4.54
CA ARG A 97 -10.85 1.29 3.69
C ARG A 97 -11.00 2.80 3.72
N MET A 98 -10.79 3.43 2.57
CA MET A 98 -11.08 4.84 2.36
C MET A 98 -12.51 5.01 1.85
N GLU A 99 -13.20 6.01 2.35
CA GLU A 99 -14.43 6.55 1.78
C GLU A 99 -14.28 8.07 1.69
N ALA A 100 -14.29 8.61 0.49
CA ALA A 100 -14.18 10.03 0.23
C ALA A 100 -15.49 10.56 -0.35
N THR A 101 -16.04 11.60 0.27
CA THR A 101 -17.22 12.33 -0.25
C THR A 101 -16.76 13.65 -0.81
N THR A 102 -16.98 13.87 -2.09
CA THR A 102 -16.64 15.12 -2.78
C THR A 102 -17.64 16.24 -2.44
N ALA A 103 -17.30 17.48 -2.77
CA ALA A 103 -18.14 18.62 -2.48
C ALA A 103 -19.50 18.60 -3.19
N ASP A 104 -19.60 17.92 -4.33
CA ASP A 104 -20.85 17.69 -5.08
C ASP A 104 -21.64 16.47 -4.56
N GLY A 105 -21.11 15.78 -3.54
CA GLY A 105 -21.78 14.66 -2.89
C GLY A 105 -21.47 13.29 -3.51
N ALA A 106 -20.58 13.18 -4.50
CA ALA A 106 -20.14 11.89 -4.99
C ALA A 106 -19.30 11.15 -3.93
N VAL A 107 -19.47 9.82 -3.85
CA VAL A 107 -18.76 8.99 -2.88
C VAL A 107 -17.84 8.04 -3.63
N GLU A 108 -16.57 8.06 -3.29
CA GLU A 108 -15.57 7.14 -3.81
C GLU A 108 -15.01 6.27 -2.68
N THR A 109 -14.80 4.98 -2.96
CA THR A 109 -14.24 4.04 -2.01
C THR A 109 -13.01 3.36 -2.58
N ALA A 110 -11.99 3.14 -1.73
CA ALA A 110 -10.79 2.41 -2.11
C ALA A 110 -10.21 1.64 -0.92
N LEU A 111 -9.38 0.63 -1.21
CA LEU A 111 -8.57 -0.06 -0.22
C LEU A 111 -7.11 0.33 -0.40
N ALA A 112 -6.42 0.60 0.70
CA ALA A 112 -5.01 0.94 0.71
C ALA A 112 -4.25 0.03 1.68
N ILE A 113 -3.24 -0.67 1.18
CA ILE A 113 -2.36 -1.51 2.02
C ILE A 113 -1.41 -0.62 2.81
N ASN A 114 -0.86 0.41 2.19
CA ASN A 114 0.10 1.31 2.82
C ASN A 114 -0.58 2.48 3.53
N GLU A 115 -1.08 3.44 2.76
CA GLU A 115 -1.63 4.68 3.29
C GLU A 115 -2.72 5.28 2.40
N VAL A 116 -3.52 6.14 3.01
CA VAL A 116 -4.38 7.12 2.34
C VAL A 116 -3.77 8.50 2.57
N ALA A 117 -3.47 9.22 1.50
CA ALA A 117 -2.91 10.56 1.56
C ALA A 117 -3.85 11.58 0.91
N LEU A 118 -4.14 12.65 1.64
CA LEU A 118 -4.85 13.83 1.15
C LEU A 118 -3.82 14.95 0.94
N LEU A 119 -3.78 15.50 -0.26
CA LEU A 119 -2.85 16.57 -0.63
C LEU A 119 -3.62 17.75 -1.23
N ARG A 120 -3.24 18.97 -0.85
CA ARG A 120 -3.75 20.17 -1.49
C ARG A 120 -3.39 20.23 -2.97
N GLN A 121 -4.27 20.73 -3.81
CA GLN A 121 -4.02 20.89 -5.24
C GLN A 121 -3.49 22.28 -5.62
N GLY A 122 -3.69 23.28 -4.77
CA GLY A 122 -3.33 24.66 -5.04
C GLY A 122 -2.24 25.22 -4.11
N PRO A 123 -1.87 26.49 -4.24
CA PRO A 123 -0.86 27.14 -3.39
C PRO A 123 -1.35 27.39 -1.96
N GLN A 124 -2.66 27.37 -1.71
CA GLN A 124 -3.22 27.61 -0.40
C GLN A 124 -3.09 26.36 0.47
N ALA A 125 -2.79 26.56 1.77
CA ALA A 125 -2.74 25.46 2.73
C ALA A 125 -4.11 24.79 2.87
N ALA A 126 -4.09 23.45 3.01
CA ALA A 126 -5.29 22.70 3.38
C ALA A 126 -5.68 23.01 4.84
N LYS A 127 -6.95 23.08 5.12
CA LYS A 127 -7.52 23.22 6.46
C LYS A 127 -8.40 22.01 6.74
N LEU A 128 -7.87 21.10 7.54
CA LEU A 128 -8.51 19.82 7.82
C LEU A 128 -9.11 19.84 9.23
N ARG A 129 -10.30 19.27 9.37
CA ARG A 129 -10.85 18.87 10.65
C ARG A 129 -10.64 17.37 10.83
N ILE A 130 -10.15 16.95 11.98
CA ILE A 130 -9.88 15.55 12.27
C ILE A 130 -10.80 15.05 13.36
N SER A 131 -11.51 13.97 13.04
CA SER A 131 -12.34 13.25 13.99
C SER A 131 -11.90 11.78 14.06
N VAL A 132 -11.90 11.21 15.26
CA VAL A 132 -11.61 9.80 15.49
C VAL A 132 -12.79 9.23 16.30
N ASP A 133 -13.37 8.14 15.83
CA ASP A 133 -14.54 7.49 16.43
C ASP A 133 -15.71 8.47 16.65
N GLY A 134 -15.98 9.30 15.64
CA GLY A 134 -17.05 10.30 15.67
C GLY A 134 -16.81 11.49 16.59
N ARG A 135 -15.65 11.57 17.25
CA ARG A 135 -15.29 12.68 18.15
C ARG A 135 -14.26 13.57 17.48
N GLU A 136 -14.52 14.87 17.44
CA GLU A 136 -13.55 15.85 17.00
C GLU A 136 -12.30 15.80 17.91
N ARG A 137 -11.15 15.58 17.30
CA ARG A 137 -9.84 15.55 17.98
C ARG A 137 -9.03 16.81 17.68
N MET A 138 -9.25 17.39 16.49
CA MET A 138 -8.59 18.61 16.06
C MET A 138 -9.57 19.42 15.21
N ALA A 139 -9.93 20.59 15.67
CA ALA A 139 -10.91 21.46 14.99
C ALA A 139 -10.34 22.02 13.68
N GLU A 140 -9.05 22.35 13.64
CA GLU A 140 -8.36 22.84 12.45
C GLU A 140 -6.88 22.40 12.46
N LEU A 141 -6.47 21.70 11.41
CA LEU A 141 -5.08 21.41 11.09
C LEU A 141 -4.73 22.14 9.79
N VAL A 142 -3.82 23.10 9.86
CA VAL A 142 -3.30 23.83 8.69
C VAL A 142 -2.06 23.11 8.18
N CYS A 143 -2.09 22.58 6.95
CA CYS A 143 -1.03 21.71 6.42
C CYS A 143 -1.02 21.73 4.88
N ASP A 144 -0.08 21.02 4.27
CA ASP A 144 -0.10 20.73 2.82
C ASP A 144 -0.95 19.49 2.51
N GLY A 145 -1.25 18.71 3.53
CA GLY A 145 -2.03 17.49 3.46
C GLY A 145 -1.95 16.68 4.73
N ALA A 146 -2.59 15.53 4.73
CA ALA A 146 -2.51 14.56 5.82
C ALA A 146 -2.42 13.15 5.24
N LEU A 147 -1.77 12.26 5.99
CA LEU A 147 -1.54 10.88 5.62
C LEU A 147 -1.98 10.01 6.79
N VAL A 148 -2.78 8.98 6.49
CA VAL A 148 -3.11 7.90 7.43
C VAL A 148 -2.49 6.63 6.92
N CYS A 149 -1.57 6.03 7.68
CA CYS A 149 -0.90 4.80 7.26
C CYS A 149 -1.17 3.63 8.20
N THR A 150 -1.09 2.44 7.61
CA THR A 150 -1.03 1.15 8.31
C THR A 150 0.38 0.91 8.83
N PRO A 151 0.59 -0.10 9.70
CA PRO A 151 1.93 -0.57 10.03
C PRO A 151 2.76 -0.96 8.80
N ALA A 152 2.17 -1.64 7.81
CA ALA A 152 2.87 -2.01 6.57
C ALA A 152 3.30 -0.78 5.77
N GLY A 153 2.47 0.26 5.71
CA GLY A 153 2.75 1.52 5.02
C GLY A 153 3.69 2.45 5.78
N SER A 154 3.97 2.18 7.06
CA SER A 154 4.78 3.07 7.89
C SER A 154 6.22 3.25 7.36
N THR A 155 6.73 2.28 6.60
CA THR A 155 8.06 2.32 5.95
C THR A 155 8.02 2.82 4.50
N ALA A 156 6.83 3.19 3.98
CA ALA A 156 6.63 3.73 2.63
C ALA A 156 6.65 5.27 2.62
N TYR A 157 5.61 5.92 2.09
CA TYR A 157 5.54 7.37 2.01
C TYR A 157 5.55 8.05 3.38
N ASN A 158 4.92 7.42 4.38
CA ASN A 158 5.00 7.88 5.77
C ASN A 158 6.46 8.08 6.23
N TYR A 159 7.34 7.12 5.94
CA TYR A 159 8.77 7.25 6.28
C TYR A 159 9.45 8.40 5.53
N SER A 160 9.16 8.56 4.25
CA SER A 160 9.67 9.67 3.44
C SER A 160 9.18 11.03 3.94
N ALA A 161 7.99 11.08 4.54
CA ALA A 161 7.41 12.25 5.18
C ALA A 161 7.89 12.45 6.63
N HIS A 162 8.86 11.66 7.10
CA HIS A 162 9.38 11.66 8.47
C HIS A 162 8.37 11.20 9.54
N GLY A 163 7.38 10.41 9.14
CA GLY A 163 6.45 9.77 10.06
C GLY A 163 7.08 8.60 10.83
N PRO A 164 6.45 8.13 11.91
CA PRO A 164 6.95 7.04 12.73
C PRO A 164 6.88 5.70 11.99
N ILE A 165 7.87 4.81 12.23
CA ILE A 165 7.80 3.42 11.81
C ILE A 165 6.97 2.64 12.84
N LEU A 166 6.00 1.88 12.36
CA LEU A 166 5.12 1.04 13.17
C LEU A 166 5.49 -0.44 12.97
N PRO A 167 5.53 -1.26 14.02
CA PRO A 167 5.73 -2.70 13.87
C PRO A 167 4.59 -3.34 13.07
N ILE A 168 4.92 -4.21 12.11
CA ILE A 168 3.91 -5.01 11.40
C ILE A 168 3.15 -5.87 12.43
N GLY A 169 1.83 -5.88 12.34
CA GLY A 169 0.97 -6.58 13.31
C GLY A 169 0.55 -5.72 14.51
N ALA A 170 1.07 -4.49 14.66
CA ALA A 170 0.53 -3.56 15.66
C ALA A 170 -0.88 -3.12 15.27
N ASP A 171 -1.77 -3.08 16.27
CA ASP A 171 -3.18 -2.67 16.11
C ASP A 171 -3.33 -1.15 16.23
N ILE A 172 -2.56 -0.40 15.44
CA ILE A 172 -2.52 1.06 15.44
C ILE A 172 -2.44 1.60 14.00
N LEU A 173 -2.88 2.84 13.83
CA LEU A 173 -2.68 3.63 12.63
C LEU A 173 -1.87 4.89 13.00
N ALA A 174 -1.07 5.40 12.07
CA ALA A 174 -0.48 6.72 12.24
C ALA A 174 -1.21 7.74 11.36
N LEU A 175 -1.60 8.86 11.97
CA LEU A 175 -2.04 10.06 11.26
C LEU A 175 -0.90 11.06 11.29
N PHE A 176 -0.43 11.47 10.13
CA PHE A 176 0.71 12.37 10.00
C PHE A 176 0.37 13.59 9.13
N PRO A 177 0.60 14.82 9.61
CA PRO A 177 0.43 16.01 8.80
C PRO A 177 1.59 16.15 7.81
N LEU A 178 1.28 16.49 6.57
CA LEU A 178 2.27 16.74 5.53
C LEU A 178 2.53 18.24 5.47
N HIS A 179 3.79 18.66 5.70
CA HIS A 179 4.24 20.04 5.63
C HIS A 179 5.40 20.13 4.66
N HIS A 180 5.28 21.00 3.67
CA HIS A 180 6.36 21.35 2.73
C HIS A 180 7.15 20.14 2.20
N VAL A 181 6.42 19.14 1.70
CA VAL A 181 7.04 18.07 0.94
C VAL A 181 7.36 18.68 -0.42
N GLU A 182 8.62 19.04 -0.66
CA GLU A 182 9.12 19.17 -2.02
C GLU A 182 8.94 17.80 -2.68
N LEU A 183 7.79 17.62 -3.33
CA LEU A 183 7.55 16.46 -4.16
C LEU A 183 8.56 16.53 -5.30
N HIS A 184 9.66 15.84 -5.16
CA HIS A 184 10.53 15.54 -6.27
C HIS A 184 9.71 14.73 -7.27
N HIS A 185 9.19 15.40 -8.29
CA HIS A 185 8.37 14.88 -9.39
C HIS A 185 8.97 13.67 -10.15
N ARG A 186 10.02 13.06 -9.64
CA ARG A 186 10.75 11.97 -10.29
C ARG A 186 10.32 10.55 -9.90
N LEU A 187 9.47 10.35 -8.92
CA LEU A 187 9.13 9.00 -8.43
C LEU A 187 7.73 8.50 -8.78
N LEU A 188 6.86 9.34 -9.31
CA LEU A 188 5.57 8.87 -9.84
C LEU A 188 5.70 8.68 -11.35
N GLY A 189 6.19 7.51 -11.76
CA GLY A 189 6.03 7.01 -13.12
C GLY A 189 4.55 7.03 -13.50
N GLN A 190 4.22 7.99 -14.33
CA GLN A 190 3.06 8.14 -15.20
C GLN A 190 1.97 7.04 -15.11
N GLN A 191 0.93 7.32 -14.34
CA GLN A 191 -0.41 7.05 -14.80
C GLN A 191 -1.18 8.37 -14.75
N ARG A 192 -1.16 9.10 -15.85
CA ARG A 192 -2.04 10.25 -16.07
C ARG A 192 -3.45 9.73 -16.23
N ALA A 193 -4.27 9.94 -15.20
CA ALA A 193 -5.71 10.05 -15.42
C ALA A 193 -5.97 11.29 -16.31
N PRO A 194 -6.94 11.23 -17.23
CA PRO A 194 -7.28 12.39 -18.05
C PRO A 194 -7.74 13.55 -17.14
N PRO A 195 -7.46 14.80 -17.51
CA PRO A 195 -7.83 15.96 -16.70
C PRO A 195 -9.37 16.04 -16.62
N ALA A 196 -9.89 16.13 -15.40
CA ALA A 196 -11.28 16.46 -15.14
C ALA A 196 -11.58 17.87 -15.67
N PRO A 197 -12.81 18.13 -16.15
CA PRO A 197 -13.19 19.43 -16.68
C PRO A 197 -13.09 20.50 -15.59
N ARG A 198 -12.54 21.66 -15.96
CA ARG A 198 -12.43 22.84 -15.10
C ARG A 198 -13.81 23.28 -14.65
N ALA A 199 -14.08 23.24 -13.37
CA ALA A 199 -15.16 24.00 -12.75
C ALA A 199 -14.64 25.41 -12.48
N GLU A 200 -15.31 26.40 -13.07
CA GLU A 200 -15.06 27.81 -12.81
C GLU A 200 -15.67 28.21 -11.47
N GLY A 201 -14.89 28.89 -10.66
CA GLY A 201 -15.27 29.95 -9.74
C GLY A 201 -16.17 29.61 -8.55
N GLY A 202 -15.58 29.58 -7.36
CA GLY A 202 -16.34 29.65 -6.12
C GLY A 202 -15.43 29.60 -4.90
N ASP A 203 -14.90 30.74 -4.50
CA ASP A 203 -14.20 30.93 -3.22
C ASP A 203 -15.16 30.69 -2.04
N ARG A 204 -15.19 29.48 -1.53
CA ARG A 204 -15.70 29.16 -0.17
C ARG A 204 -14.74 28.10 0.39
N GLY A 205 -13.99 28.47 1.43
CA GLY A 205 -13.12 27.59 2.18
C GLY A 205 -13.87 26.32 2.61
N GLN A 206 -13.76 25.28 1.80
CA GLN A 206 -14.40 24.01 2.07
C GLN A 206 -13.52 23.22 3.05
N ARG A 207 -14.14 22.75 4.11
CA ARG A 207 -13.54 21.82 5.07
C ARG A 207 -13.87 20.42 4.58
N GLU A 208 -12.85 19.61 4.36
CA GLU A 208 -13.01 18.20 3.97
C GLU A 208 -12.95 17.32 5.22
N ASP A 209 -13.94 16.45 5.39
CA ASP A 209 -13.97 15.46 6.47
C ASP A 209 -13.35 14.16 5.94
N VAL A 210 -12.27 13.72 6.58
CA VAL A 210 -11.61 12.43 6.27
C VAL A 210 -11.99 11.41 7.34
N ARG A 211 -12.60 10.31 6.93
CA ARG A 211 -12.88 9.15 7.79
C ARG A 211 -12.03 7.98 7.34
N ALA A 212 -11.29 7.41 8.27
CA ALA A 212 -10.57 6.16 8.08
C ALA A 212 -11.17 5.12 9.03
N ASP A 213 -11.67 4.03 8.47
CA ASP A 213 -12.23 2.91 9.23
C ASP A 213 -11.44 1.64 8.94
N ARG A 214 -11.23 0.81 9.95
CA ARG A 214 -10.51 -0.45 9.82
C ARG A 214 -11.53 -1.55 9.55
N GLN A 215 -11.29 -2.37 8.56
CA GLN A 215 -12.12 -3.53 8.28
C GLN A 215 -11.66 -4.70 9.15
N ASP A 216 -12.38 -4.94 10.26
CA ASP A 216 -12.24 -6.14 11.05
C ASP A 216 -13.03 -7.28 10.38
N ARG A 217 -12.32 -8.33 9.99
CA ARG A 217 -12.84 -9.69 9.84
C ARG A 217 -11.76 -10.69 10.13
#